data_e8322c1a77922321aed87a789b0ff1db
#
_entry.id   e8322c1a77922321aed87a789b0ff1db
#
_cell.length_a   1.000
_cell.length_b   1.000
_cell.length_c   1.000
_cell.angle_alpha   90.00
_cell.angle_beta   90.00
_cell.angle_gamma   90.00
#
_symmetry.space_group_name_H-M   'P 1'
#
loop_
_entity.id
_entity.type
_entity.pdbx_description
1 polymer ?
#
loop_
_entity_poly.entity_id
_entity_poly.type
_entity_poly.pdbx_seq_one_letter_code
_entity_poly.pdbx_strand_id
1 'polypeptide(L)'
;VQNAPKYFLMDALAKDSSDNSPVQLNNGVLSDNTVLTAELKRAAAKVVINITAGSDVLFQHFTLTDGSSDPESDGGLYYVRNLPYDTYVLAGVDASNIEAKRRTTMKGSSAYFSWHPETVSNKVSLTAYVYPHHWINESLLDQETCVIMNLPMVFKPGTAEETPYKNSWYKIPMSKDQKFERNRYYEVNITLNRPGATSDSNPQELYDIYYSVEDWTS
;
A
#
# COMPACT_ATOMS: atom_id res chain seq x y z
N VAL A 1 13.12 4.45 -3.00
CA VAL A 1 12.59 4.09 -1.67
C VAL A 1 12.00 5.34 -1.08
N GLN A 2 10.67 5.40 -0.95
CA GLN A 2 10.05 6.44 -0.15
C GLN A 2 10.54 6.21 1.28
N ASN A 3 11.31 7.14 1.81
CA ASN A 3 11.71 7.08 3.21
C ASN A 3 10.42 6.97 4.03
N ALA A 4 10.31 5.92 4.85
CA ALA A 4 9.20 5.79 5.78
C ALA A 4 9.09 7.11 6.56
N PRO A 5 7.87 7.64 6.75
CA PRO A 5 7.71 8.86 7.50
C PRO A 5 8.35 8.68 8.87
N LYS A 6 9.20 9.61 9.24
CA LYS A 6 9.93 9.57 10.51
C LYS A 6 8.99 9.70 11.72
N TYR A 7 7.82 10.32 11.49
CA TYR A 7 6.81 10.56 12.51
C TYR A 7 5.41 10.36 11.91
N PHE A 8 4.51 9.82 12.70
CA PHE A 8 3.09 9.69 12.37
C PHE A 8 2.26 10.62 13.23
N LEU A 9 1.26 11.25 12.63
CA LEU A 9 0.22 11.90 13.39
C LEU A 9 -0.52 10.83 14.20
N MET A 10 -0.63 11.06 15.50
CA MET A 10 -1.40 10.23 16.41
C MET A 10 -2.39 11.11 17.14
N ASP A 11 -3.58 10.58 17.39
CA ASP A 11 -4.61 11.26 18.15
C ASP A 11 -5.39 10.29 19.03
N ALA A 12 -6.05 10.83 20.03
CA ALA A 12 -6.97 10.09 20.89
C ALA A 12 -7.99 11.05 21.53
N LEU A 13 -9.15 10.54 21.87
CA LEU A 13 -10.05 11.20 22.80
C LEU A 13 -9.61 10.85 24.22
N ALA A 14 -9.45 11.88 25.07
CA ALA A 14 -9.25 11.66 26.49
C ALA A 14 -10.53 11.12 27.10
N LYS A 15 -10.39 10.07 27.92
CA LYS A 15 -11.49 9.40 28.60
C LYS A 15 -11.25 9.37 30.10
N ASP A 16 -12.32 9.41 30.87
CA ASP A 16 -12.25 9.13 32.30
C ASP A 16 -11.86 7.69 32.52
N SER A 17 -10.85 7.45 33.34
CA SER A 17 -10.36 6.09 33.62
C SER A 17 -11.36 5.26 34.44
N SER A 18 -12.34 5.89 35.08
CA SER A 18 -13.30 5.20 35.92
C SER A 18 -14.47 4.57 35.14
N ASP A 19 -14.94 5.20 34.08
CA ASP A 19 -16.08 4.74 33.29
C ASP A 19 -15.85 4.71 31.76
N ASN A 20 -14.64 5.07 31.33
CA ASN A 20 -14.27 5.11 29.92
C ASN A 20 -15.10 6.09 29.06
N SER A 21 -15.80 7.04 29.68
CA SER A 21 -16.58 8.06 28.99
C SER A 21 -15.67 9.18 28.45
N PRO A 22 -16.07 9.86 27.36
CA PRO A 22 -15.36 11.05 26.89
C PRO A 22 -15.40 12.14 27.98
N VAL A 23 -14.24 12.72 28.28
CA VAL A 23 -14.13 13.78 29.28
C VAL A 23 -14.63 15.08 28.69
N GLN A 24 -15.56 15.72 29.41
CA GLN A 24 -16.02 17.08 29.13
C GLN A 24 -15.39 18.05 30.12
N LEU A 25 -14.82 19.13 29.60
CA LEU A 25 -14.33 20.21 30.44
C LEU A 25 -15.48 21.13 30.81
N ASN A 26 -15.70 21.31 32.09
CA ASN A 26 -16.69 22.27 32.60
C ASN A 26 -15.95 23.63 32.77
N ASN A 27 -16.31 24.63 31.96
CA ASN A 27 -15.61 25.91 31.91
C ASN A 27 -14.09 25.81 31.75
N GLY A 28 -13.61 24.80 30.99
CA GLY A 28 -12.20 24.57 30.76
C GLY A 28 -11.43 23.90 31.90
N VAL A 29 -12.11 23.42 32.94
CA VAL A 29 -11.50 22.79 34.10
C VAL A 29 -11.99 21.34 34.25
N LEU A 30 -11.07 20.44 34.57
CA LEU A 30 -11.39 19.07 35.00
C LEU A 30 -11.86 19.11 36.48
N SER A 31 -12.77 18.21 36.81
CA SER A 31 -13.10 17.98 38.23
C SER A 31 -11.89 17.40 38.96
N ASP A 32 -11.74 17.76 40.22
CA ASP A 32 -10.62 17.24 41.04
C ASP A 32 -10.64 15.70 41.08
N ASN A 33 -9.45 15.10 40.99
CA ASN A 33 -9.21 13.67 40.97
C ASN A 33 -9.65 12.90 39.71
N THR A 34 -10.00 13.57 38.62
CA THR A 34 -10.24 12.88 37.33
C THR A 34 -8.92 12.36 36.75
N VAL A 35 -8.80 11.05 36.60
CA VAL A 35 -7.67 10.41 35.93
C VAL A 35 -8.03 10.24 34.47
N LEU A 36 -7.26 10.86 33.59
CA LEU A 36 -7.46 10.78 32.16
C LEU A 36 -6.64 9.64 31.55
N THR A 37 -7.28 8.91 30.67
CA THR A 37 -6.60 7.96 29.78
C THR A 37 -6.80 8.39 28.33
N ALA A 38 -5.76 8.18 27.51
CA ALA A 38 -5.83 8.44 26.09
C ALA A 38 -5.08 7.33 25.34
N GLU A 39 -5.81 6.56 24.55
CA GLU A 39 -5.23 5.55 23.68
C GLU A 39 -4.88 6.21 22.34
N LEU A 40 -3.60 6.54 22.14
CA LEU A 40 -3.13 7.16 20.91
C LEU A 40 -3.18 6.16 19.76
N LYS A 41 -3.84 6.55 18.66
CA LYS A 41 -3.92 5.77 17.43
C LYS A 41 -3.31 6.54 16.26
N ARG A 42 -2.54 5.85 15.43
CA ARG A 42 -1.97 6.43 14.22
C ARG A 42 -3.09 6.84 13.26
N ALA A 43 -2.95 7.99 12.62
CA ALA A 43 -3.93 8.47 11.64
C ALA A 43 -3.93 7.68 10.34
N ALA A 44 -2.91 6.86 10.10
CA ALA A 44 -2.75 6.05 8.91
C ALA A 44 -2.79 4.54 9.21
N ALA A 45 -3.01 3.75 8.16
CA ALA A 45 -2.70 2.33 8.08
C ALA A 45 -1.31 2.12 7.49
N LYS A 46 -0.65 1.04 7.86
CA LYS A 46 0.56 0.53 7.20
C LYS A 46 0.17 -0.66 6.33
N VAL A 47 0.60 -0.65 5.07
CA VAL A 47 0.38 -1.75 4.12
C VAL A 47 1.74 -2.26 3.67
N VAL A 48 1.97 -3.55 3.80
CA VAL A 48 3.15 -4.24 3.30
C VAL A 48 2.72 -5.22 2.22
N ILE A 49 3.33 -5.12 1.05
CA ILE A 49 3.07 -6.00 -0.08
C ILE A 49 4.32 -6.82 -0.33
N ASN A 50 4.21 -8.12 -0.18
CA ASN A 50 5.27 -9.09 -0.43
C ASN A 50 4.95 -9.86 -1.70
N ILE A 51 5.82 -9.79 -2.69
CA ILE A 51 5.66 -10.46 -3.98
C ILE A 51 6.77 -11.48 -4.11
N THR A 52 6.42 -12.73 -4.34
CA THR A 52 7.35 -13.84 -4.54
C THR A 52 7.21 -14.36 -5.97
N ALA A 53 8.33 -14.59 -6.64
CA ALA A 53 8.34 -15.29 -7.91
C ALA A 53 8.04 -16.79 -7.68
N GLY A 54 7.10 -17.33 -8.43
CA GLY A 54 6.86 -18.78 -8.48
C GLY A 54 7.94 -19.52 -9.27
N SER A 55 7.79 -20.84 -9.41
CA SER A 55 8.80 -21.70 -10.04
C SER A 55 9.14 -21.32 -11.48
N ASP A 56 8.17 -20.77 -12.20
CA ASP A 56 8.32 -20.43 -13.63
C ASP A 56 8.69 -18.98 -13.88
N VAL A 57 8.98 -18.22 -12.82
CA VAL A 57 9.26 -16.77 -12.92
C VAL A 57 10.53 -16.43 -12.15
N LEU A 58 11.35 -15.56 -12.76
CA LEU A 58 12.51 -14.98 -12.12
C LEU A 58 12.48 -13.47 -12.35
N PHE A 59 12.37 -12.66 -11.29
CA PHE A 59 12.44 -11.21 -11.44
C PHE A 59 13.85 -10.80 -11.83
N GLN A 60 13.95 -10.06 -12.91
CA GLN A 60 15.23 -9.66 -13.47
C GLN A 60 15.15 -8.26 -14.05
N HIS A 61 16.13 -7.44 -13.68
CA HIS A 61 16.40 -6.18 -14.35
C HIS A 61 17.11 -6.44 -15.68
N PHE A 62 16.68 -5.74 -16.71
CA PHE A 62 17.31 -5.82 -18.02
C PHE A 62 18.25 -4.64 -18.24
N THR A 63 19.40 -4.90 -18.83
CA THR A 63 20.37 -3.89 -19.26
C THR A 63 20.43 -3.86 -20.78
N LEU A 64 20.75 -2.71 -21.36
CA LEU A 64 21.04 -2.60 -22.77
C LEU A 64 22.41 -3.22 -23.08
N THR A 65 22.64 -3.52 -24.34
CA THR A 65 23.90 -4.13 -24.80
C THR A 65 25.12 -3.26 -24.54
N ASP A 66 24.94 -1.96 -24.36
CA ASP A 66 26.00 -1.00 -24.00
C ASP A 66 26.26 -0.93 -22.48
N GLY A 67 25.55 -1.74 -21.68
CA GLY A 67 25.68 -1.78 -20.22
C GLY A 67 24.86 -0.72 -19.48
N SER A 68 24.10 0.12 -20.15
CA SER A 68 23.16 1.06 -19.53
C SER A 68 21.87 0.35 -19.12
N SER A 69 21.12 0.93 -18.19
CA SER A 69 19.79 0.46 -17.84
C SER A 69 18.84 0.63 -19.02
N ASP A 70 18.00 -0.38 -19.25
CA ASP A 70 16.92 -0.27 -20.22
C ASP A 70 15.81 0.62 -19.63
N PRO A 71 15.50 1.79 -20.20
CA PRO A 71 14.48 2.69 -19.65
C PRO A 71 13.08 2.06 -19.60
N GLU A 72 12.79 1.08 -20.47
CA GLU A 72 11.50 0.39 -20.50
C GLU A 72 11.39 -0.67 -19.40
N SER A 73 12.52 -1.23 -18.97
CA SER A 73 12.59 -2.21 -17.89
C SER A 73 13.19 -1.64 -16.61
N ASP A 74 13.52 -0.33 -16.62
CA ASP A 74 14.25 0.28 -15.52
C ASP A 74 13.49 0.14 -14.21
N GLY A 75 13.98 -0.80 -13.44
CA GLY A 75 13.75 -0.93 -12.03
C GLY A 75 12.34 -1.15 -11.55
N GLY A 76 11.51 -1.96 -12.19
CA GLY A 76 10.22 -2.29 -11.63
C GLY A 76 9.47 -1.03 -11.15
N LEU A 77 8.93 -0.28 -12.07
CA LEU A 77 8.19 0.95 -11.78
C LEU A 77 6.87 0.61 -11.08
N TYR A 78 6.48 1.39 -10.09
CA TYR A 78 5.14 1.28 -9.51
C TYR A 78 4.55 2.63 -9.13
N TYR A 79 3.24 2.69 -9.06
CA TYR A 79 2.50 3.81 -8.54
C TYR A 79 1.23 3.33 -7.81
N VAL A 80 0.75 4.15 -6.87
CA VAL A 80 -0.48 3.86 -6.14
C VAL A 80 -1.61 4.64 -6.77
N ARG A 81 -2.70 3.97 -7.11
CA ARG A 81 -3.93 4.56 -7.64
C ARG A 81 -4.89 4.87 -6.49
N ASN A 82 -5.61 5.98 -6.57
CA ASN A 82 -6.66 6.40 -5.64
C ASN A 82 -6.22 6.53 -4.16
N LEU A 83 -4.98 6.94 -3.93
CA LEU A 83 -4.47 7.16 -2.59
C LEU A 83 -5.11 8.40 -1.95
N PRO A 84 -5.79 8.31 -0.78
CA PRO A 84 -6.26 9.47 -0.05
C PRO A 84 -5.07 10.35 0.38
N TYR A 85 -5.20 11.67 0.23
CA TYR A 85 -4.15 12.61 0.63
C TYR A 85 -4.52 13.48 1.83
N ASP A 86 -5.73 13.33 2.34
CA ASP A 86 -6.20 13.96 3.57
C ASP A 86 -6.93 12.96 4.47
N THR A 87 -7.01 13.28 5.74
CA THR A 87 -7.76 12.52 6.75
C THR A 87 -8.16 13.43 7.90
N TYR A 88 -9.12 12.98 8.71
CA TYR A 88 -9.50 13.68 9.92
C TYR A 88 -8.51 13.41 11.05
N VAL A 89 -8.23 14.45 11.83
CA VAL A 89 -7.32 14.36 12.97
C VAL A 89 -7.97 13.63 14.15
N LEU A 90 -9.29 13.78 14.33
CA LEU A 90 -9.99 13.22 15.50
C LEU A 90 -10.25 11.71 15.35
N ALA A 91 -9.74 10.94 16.31
CA ALA A 91 -10.14 9.56 16.51
C ALA A 91 -11.63 9.48 16.84
N GLY A 92 -12.37 8.64 16.10
CA GLY A 92 -13.81 8.44 16.33
C GLY A 92 -14.72 9.10 15.29
N VAL A 93 -14.21 9.91 14.38
CA VAL A 93 -14.95 10.29 13.17
C VAL A 93 -14.99 9.06 12.27
N ASP A 94 -16.18 8.57 11.99
CA ASP A 94 -16.36 7.45 11.08
C ASP A 94 -15.93 7.86 9.67
N ALA A 95 -14.81 7.28 9.22
CA ALA A 95 -14.28 7.51 7.90
C ALA A 95 -15.23 7.06 6.77
N SER A 96 -16.26 6.29 7.09
CA SER A 96 -17.26 5.81 6.12
C SER A 96 -18.08 6.94 5.48
N ASN A 97 -18.18 8.09 6.14
CA ASN A 97 -18.91 9.26 5.65
C ASN A 97 -18.03 10.35 5.02
N ILE A 98 -16.74 10.06 4.86
CA ILE A 98 -15.80 11.04 4.34
C ILE A 98 -15.56 10.77 2.88
N GLU A 99 -15.99 11.67 2.01
CA GLU A 99 -15.44 11.76 0.66
C GLU A 99 -13.95 12.16 0.77
N ALA A 100 -13.10 11.17 0.97
CA ALA A 100 -11.67 11.41 0.91
C ALA A 100 -11.29 11.90 -0.48
N LYS A 101 -10.69 13.07 -0.56
CA LYS A 101 -10.07 13.53 -1.81
C LYS A 101 -8.97 12.54 -2.17
N ARG A 102 -9.03 12.00 -3.37
CA ARG A 102 -8.13 10.94 -3.84
C ARG A 102 -7.31 11.43 -5.01
N ARG A 103 -6.09 10.95 -5.08
CA ARG A 103 -5.23 11.14 -6.23
C ARG A 103 -4.56 9.82 -6.61
N THR A 104 -4.36 9.63 -7.89
CA THR A 104 -3.36 8.68 -8.36
C THR A 104 -1.99 9.34 -8.19
N THR A 105 -1.03 8.63 -7.62
CA THR A 105 0.35 9.11 -7.60
C THR A 105 0.78 9.23 -9.05
N MET A 106 1.13 10.46 -9.46
CA MET A 106 1.26 10.79 -10.88
C MET A 106 2.39 10.01 -11.54
N LYS A 107 2.14 9.56 -12.77
CA LYS A 107 3.19 9.12 -13.69
C LYS A 107 4.08 10.32 -14.03
N GLY A 108 5.27 10.34 -13.52
CA GLY A 108 6.29 11.34 -13.83
C GLY A 108 7.57 10.97 -13.14
N SER A 109 8.68 11.52 -13.55
CA SER A 109 10.02 11.19 -13.06
C SER A 109 10.20 11.31 -11.53
N SER A 110 9.25 11.97 -10.85
CA SER A 110 9.23 12.11 -9.38
C SER A 110 8.15 11.26 -8.69
N ALA A 111 7.31 10.54 -9.43
CA ALA A 111 6.14 9.83 -8.90
C ALA A 111 6.20 8.31 -9.07
N TYR A 112 7.12 7.81 -9.88
CA TYR A 112 7.45 6.41 -9.91
C TYR A 112 8.47 6.12 -8.82
N PHE A 113 8.10 5.25 -7.93
CA PHE A 113 9.06 4.64 -7.04
C PHE A 113 9.72 3.52 -7.85
N SER A 114 11.01 3.65 -8.12
CA SER A 114 11.75 2.60 -8.80
C SER A 114 12.15 1.53 -7.78
N TRP A 115 11.89 0.30 -8.13
CA TRP A 115 12.47 -0.86 -7.47
C TRP A 115 13.59 -1.37 -8.36
N HIS A 116 14.81 -1.25 -7.88
CA HIS A 116 15.99 -1.79 -8.57
C HIS A 116 16.41 -3.07 -7.83
N PRO A 117 16.13 -4.25 -8.36
CA PRO A 117 16.83 -5.42 -7.89
C PRO A 117 18.29 -5.25 -8.31
N GLU A 118 19.19 -5.09 -7.36
CA GLU A 118 20.64 -5.04 -7.62
C GLU A 118 21.13 -6.32 -8.30
N THR A 119 20.33 -7.37 -8.20
CA THR A 119 20.61 -8.70 -8.76
C THR A 119 19.29 -9.39 -9.11
N VAL A 120 19.36 -10.52 -9.77
CA VAL A 120 18.26 -11.46 -9.93
C VAL A 120 17.66 -11.77 -8.54
N SER A 121 16.37 -11.52 -8.38
CA SER A 121 15.66 -11.72 -7.13
C SER A 121 14.39 -12.55 -7.34
N ASN A 122 14.03 -13.31 -6.34
CA ASN A 122 12.75 -14.00 -6.31
C ASN A 122 11.74 -13.37 -5.34
N LYS A 123 12.07 -12.23 -4.74
CA LYS A 123 11.19 -11.50 -3.81
C LYS A 123 11.29 -9.99 -3.96
N VAL A 124 10.14 -9.34 -3.83
CA VAL A 124 9.99 -7.88 -3.75
C VAL A 124 9.10 -7.55 -2.58
N SER A 125 9.45 -6.55 -1.80
CA SER A 125 8.61 -6.05 -0.72
C SER A 125 8.46 -4.53 -0.83
N LEU A 126 7.22 -4.07 -0.72
CA LEU A 126 6.83 -2.66 -0.73
C LEU A 126 6.13 -2.32 0.57
N THR A 127 6.36 -1.11 1.06
CA THR A 127 5.62 -0.56 2.19
C THR A 127 4.95 0.74 1.76
N ALA A 128 3.65 0.83 2.03
CA ALA A 128 2.86 2.05 1.84
C ALA A 128 2.16 2.45 3.14
N TYR A 129 1.88 3.74 3.27
CA TYR A 129 1.07 4.29 4.35
C TYR A 129 -0.14 4.96 3.74
N VAL A 130 -1.33 4.55 4.20
CA VAL A 130 -2.60 4.92 3.58
C VAL A 130 -3.52 5.51 4.65
N TYR A 131 -4.16 6.64 4.34
CA TYR A 131 -5.21 7.17 5.20
C TYR A 131 -6.49 6.34 5.09
N PRO A 132 -7.30 6.30 6.15
CA PRO A 132 -8.53 5.50 6.17
C PRO A 132 -9.51 5.97 5.10
N HIS A 133 -10.09 5.02 4.39
CA HIS A 133 -11.18 5.20 3.44
C HIS A 133 -11.75 3.83 3.05
N HIS A 134 -12.86 3.83 2.32
CA HIS A 134 -13.49 2.61 1.82
C HIS A 134 -14.03 2.78 0.40
N TRP A 135 -14.22 1.65 -0.31
CA TRP A 135 -14.82 1.55 -1.64
C TRP A 135 -15.74 0.33 -1.77
N ILE A 136 -16.46 0.01 -0.67
CA ILE A 136 -17.29 -1.20 -0.53
C ILE A 136 -18.49 -1.20 -1.49
N ASN A 137 -18.99 -0.04 -1.89
CA ASN A 137 -20.15 0.06 -2.78
C ASN A 137 -19.72 -0.09 -4.25
N GLU A 138 -20.53 -0.79 -5.06
CA GLU A 138 -20.27 -0.94 -6.49
C GLU A 138 -20.04 0.39 -7.22
N SER A 139 -20.71 1.46 -6.80
CA SER A 139 -20.49 2.82 -7.32
C SER A 139 -19.12 3.43 -6.97
N LEU A 140 -18.36 2.79 -6.09
CA LEU A 140 -17.05 3.25 -5.62
C LEU A 140 -15.90 2.33 -6.07
N LEU A 141 -16.16 1.30 -6.88
CA LEU A 141 -15.12 0.36 -7.33
C LEU A 141 -14.02 1.05 -8.16
N ASP A 142 -14.34 2.12 -8.85
CA ASP A 142 -13.38 2.96 -9.56
C ASP A 142 -12.44 3.72 -8.60
N GLN A 143 -12.78 3.77 -7.32
CA GLN A 143 -12.05 4.41 -6.25
C GLN A 143 -11.15 3.45 -5.46
N GLU A 144 -11.05 2.20 -5.90
CA GLU A 144 -10.18 1.20 -5.29
C GLU A 144 -8.73 1.70 -5.19
N THR A 145 -8.18 1.66 -3.98
CA THR A 145 -6.75 1.90 -3.80
C THR A 145 -5.98 0.63 -4.12
N CYS A 146 -5.13 0.71 -5.12
CA CYS A 146 -4.32 -0.41 -5.58
C CYS A 146 -2.93 0.07 -6.02
N VAL A 147 -1.98 -0.84 -6.06
CA VAL A 147 -0.67 -0.62 -6.68
C VAL A 147 -0.74 -1.10 -8.13
N ILE A 148 -0.28 -0.25 -9.05
CA ILE A 148 0.03 -0.65 -10.43
C ILE A 148 1.53 -0.79 -10.52
N MET A 149 2.01 -1.96 -10.88
CA MET A 149 3.43 -2.28 -10.81
C MET A 149 3.92 -3.01 -12.05
N ASN A 150 5.08 -2.57 -12.55
CA ASN A 150 5.85 -3.31 -13.55
C ASN A 150 6.92 -4.15 -12.84
N LEU A 151 6.93 -5.45 -13.11
CA LEU A 151 7.94 -6.39 -12.62
C LEU A 151 8.61 -7.08 -13.81
N PRO A 152 9.71 -6.53 -14.34
CA PRO A 152 10.50 -7.19 -15.37
C PRO A 152 10.94 -8.58 -14.92
N MET A 153 10.85 -9.57 -15.82
CA MET A 153 11.09 -10.96 -15.45
C MET A 153 11.53 -11.82 -16.64
N VAL A 154 12.11 -12.96 -16.30
CA VAL A 154 12.26 -14.08 -17.22
C VAL A 154 11.21 -15.14 -16.87
N PHE A 155 10.47 -15.56 -17.87
CA PHE A 155 9.50 -16.66 -17.76
C PHE A 155 10.13 -17.98 -18.19
N LYS A 156 9.90 -19.05 -17.44
CA LYS A 156 10.47 -20.40 -17.60
C LYS A 156 12.02 -20.38 -17.72
N PRO A 157 12.71 -19.77 -16.74
CA PRO A 157 14.16 -19.61 -16.80
C PRO A 157 14.86 -20.96 -16.90
N GLY A 158 15.92 -21.05 -17.73
CA GLY A 158 16.72 -22.26 -17.93
C GLY A 158 16.05 -23.35 -18.75
N THR A 159 14.90 -23.09 -19.37
CA THR A 159 14.21 -24.04 -20.26
C THR A 159 14.31 -23.61 -21.72
N ALA A 160 13.92 -24.53 -22.65
CA ALA A 160 13.84 -24.19 -24.08
C ALA A 160 12.76 -23.12 -24.40
N GLU A 161 11.86 -22.87 -23.46
CA GLU A 161 10.76 -21.90 -23.58
C GLU A 161 11.07 -20.59 -22.83
N GLU A 162 12.31 -20.40 -22.42
CA GLU A 162 12.73 -19.19 -21.70
C GLU A 162 12.41 -17.93 -22.49
N THR A 163 11.68 -17.02 -21.87
CA THR A 163 11.25 -15.79 -22.52
C THR A 163 11.43 -14.59 -21.58
N PRO A 164 12.19 -13.55 -21.99
CA PRO A 164 12.32 -12.33 -21.22
C PRO A 164 11.13 -11.40 -21.44
N TYR A 165 10.61 -10.83 -20.34
CA TYR A 165 9.55 -9.84 -20.33
C TYR A 165 10.06 -8.55 -19.67
N LYS A 166 10.40 -7.56 -20.48
CA LYS A 166 10.85 -6.23 -20.03
C LYS A 166 9.72 -5.47 -19.32
N ASN A 167 8.49 -5.68 -19.80
CA ASN A 167 7.27 -5.11 -19.23
C ASN A 167 6.33 -6.22 -18.77
N SER A 168 5.95 -6.18 -17.50
CA SER A 168 5.05 -7.14 -16.90
C SER A 168 4.23 -6.41 -15.82
N TRP A 169 3.12 -5.80 -16.26
CA TRP A 169 2.31 -4.93 -15.44
C TRP A 169 1.19 -5.66 -14.74
N TYR A 170 1.05 -5.39 -13.44
CA TYR A 170 0.04 -5.96 -12.57
C TYR A 170 -0.74 -4.88 -11.84
N LYS A 171 -2.03 -5.16 -11.60
CA LYS A 171 -2.86 -4.45 -10.64
C LYS A 171 -2.90 -5.28 -9.36
N ILE A 172 -2.44 -4.70 -8.28
CA ILE A 172 -2.33 -5.33 -6.97
C ILE A 172 -3.31 -4.65 -6.03
N PRO A 173 -4.48 -5.26 -5.73
CA PRO A 173 -5.37 -4.79 -4.68
C PRO A 173 -4.66 -4.79 -3.32
N MET A 174 -4.84 -3.74 -2.53
CA MET A 174 -4.13 -3.58 -1.27
C MET A 174 -4.96 -3.98 -0.05
N SER A 175 -6.26 -4.23 -0.22
CA SER A 175 -7.15 -4.67 0.86
C SER A 175 -8.26 -5.55 0.31
N LYS A 176 -8.48 -6.71 0.98
CA LYS A 176 -9.60 -7.62 0.67
C LYS A 176 -10.95 -7.02 1.04
N ASP A 177 -10.99 -6.28 2.16
CA ASP A 177 -12.23 -5.77 2.73
C ASP A 177 -12.68 -4.44 2.10
N GLN A 178 -12.01 -4.04 1.01
CA GLN A 178 -12.31 -2.80 0.28
C GLN A 178 -12.32 -1.56 1.19
N LYS A 179 -11.46 -1.56 2.21
CA LYS A 179 -11.29 -0.45 3.14
C LYS A 179 -9.90 -0.43 3.77
N PHE A 180 -9.51 0.74 4.27
CA PHE A 180 -8.41 0.89 5.23
C PHE A 180 -8.93 1.55 6.49
N GLU A 181 -8.51 1.05 7.63
CA GLU A 181 -8.81 1.59 8.96
C GLU A 181 -7.54 2.14 9.60
N ARG A 182 -7.70 3.15 10.44
CA ARG A 182 -6.59 3.75 11.20
C ARG A 182 -5.91 2.71 12.09
N ASN A 183 -4.60 2.89 12.30
CA ASN A 183 -3.82 2.09 13.23
C ASN A 183 -3.85 0.58 12.93
N ARG A 184 -4.11 0.21 11.67
CA ARG A 184 -4.08 -1.18 11.20
C ARG A 184 -2.84 -1.46 10.38
N TYR A 185 -2.38 -2.69 10.47
CA TYR A 185 -1.34 -3.29 9.64
C TYR A 185 -1.99 -4.26 8.66
N TYR A 186 -1.78 -4.01 7.39
CA TYR A 186 -2.25 -4.85 6.28
C TYR A 186 -1.05 -5.51 5.65
N GLU A 187 -1.11 -6.82 5.47
CA GLU A 187 -0.12 -7.56 4.74
C GLU A 187 -0.75 -8.24 3.54
N VAL A 188 -0.12 -8.08 2.39
CA VAL A 188 -0.57 -8.62 1.10
C VAL A 188 0.53 -9.51 0.57
N ASN A 189 0.29 -10.81 0.48
CA ASN A 189 1.26 -11.80 0.02
C ASN A 189 0.81 -12.38 -1.32
N ILE A 190 1.69 -12.32 -2.32
CA ILE A 190 1.42 -12.67 -3.71
C ILE A 190 2.51 -13.61 -4.22
N THR A 191 2.11 -14.64 -4.95
CA THR A 191 3.03 -15.47 -5.74
C THR A 191 2.70 -15.30 -7.22
N LEU A 192 3.69 -14.85 -8.01
CA LEU A 192 3.53 -14.67 -9.44
C LEU A 192 4.10 -15.87 -10.20
N ASN A 193 3.24 -16.54 -10.95
CA ASN A 193 3.59 -17.74 -11.74
C ASN A 193 3.64 -17.49 -13.25
N ARG A 194 3.32 -16.27 -13.70
CA ARG A 194 3.26 -15.91 -15.13
C ARG A 194 3.46 -14.41 -15.32
N PRO A 195 3.90 -13.99 -16.52
CA PRO A 195 3.99 -12.58 -16.86
C PRO A 195 2.65 -11.85 -16.79
N GLY A 196 2.72 -10.56 -16.47
CA GLY A 196 1.60 -9.64 -16.50
C GLY A 196 1.34 -9.05 -17.89
N ALA A 197 0.57 -7.97 -17.93
CA ALA A 197 0.28 -7.24 -19.15
C ALA A 197 1.51 -6.46 -19.66
N THR A 198 1.55 -6.16 -20.96
CA THR A 198 2.64 -5.40 -21.56
C THR A 198 2.52 -3.89 -21.33
N SER A 199 1.37 -3.43 -20.82
CA SER A 199 1.10 -2.01 -20.60
C SER A 199 0.37 -1.80 -19.27
N ASP A 200 0.64 -0.66 -18.64
CA ASP A 200 -0.05 -0.20 -17.42
C ASP A 200 -1.45 0.35 -17.67
N SER A 201 -1.83 0.58 -18.93
CA SER A 201 -3.20 1.02 -19.27
C SER A 201 -4.25 -0.07 -19.05
N ASN A 202 -3.83 -1.34 -19.14
CA ASN A 202 -4.66 -2.50 -18.85
C ASN A 202 -3.84 -3.57 -18.13
N PRO A 203 -3.43 -3.33 -16.86
CA PRO A 203 -2.58 -4.24 -16.11
C PRO A 203 -3.30 -5.56 -15.82
N GLN A 204 -2.54 -6.64 -15.68
CA GLN A 204 -3.07 -7.94 -15.29
C GLN A 204 -3.64 -7.87 -13.87
N GLU A 205 -4.92 -8.18 -13.70
CA GLU A 205 -5.51 -8.35 -12.37
C GLU A 205 -5.06 -9.66 -11.73
N LEU A 206 -4.84 -9.62 -10.42
CA LEU A 206 -4.44 -10.76 -9.62
C LEU A 206 -5.61 -11.23 -8.76
N TYR A 207 -5.81 -12.54 -8.70
CA TYR A 207 -6.92 -13.17 -7.96
C TYR A 207 -6.44 -14.00 -6.77
N ASP A 208 -5.25 -14.59 -6.87
CA ASP A 208 -4.67 -15.43 -5.82
C ASP A 208 -3.79 -14.60 -4.89
N ILE A 209 -4.43 -13.85 -3.99
CA ILE A 209 -3.77 -12.96 -3.05
C ILE A 209 -4.13 -13.37 -1.63
N TYR A 210 -3.12 -13.51 -0.77
CA TYR A 210 -3.30 -13.75 0.65
C TYR A 210 -3.20 -12.45 1.43
N TYR A 211 -4.23 -12.18 2.24
CA TYR A 211 -4.31 -10.98 3.05
C TYR A 211 -4.31 -11.33 4.53
N SER A 212 -3.60 -10.55 5.34
CA SER A 212 -3.81 -10.46 6.78
C SER A 212 -4.00 -9.02 7.23
N VAL A 213 -4.77 -8.82 8.28
CA VAL A 213 -5.04 -7.52 8.87
C VAL A 213 -4.90 -7.66 10.38
N GLU A 214 -4.04 -6.85 10.97
CA GLU A 214 -3.73 -6.88 12.40
C GLU A 214 -3.74 -5.46 12.97
N ASP A 215 -3.75 -5.35 14.31
CA ASP A 215 -3.48 -4.08 14.96
C ASP A 215 -2.03 -3.67 14.70
N TRP A 216 -1.82 -2.44 14.30
CA TRP A 216 -0.47 -1.93 14.11
C TRP A 216 0.18 -1.64 15.46
N THR A 217 0.76 -2.64 16.04
CA THR A 217 1.63 -2.53 17.21
C THR A 217 3.00 -2.01 16.78
N SER A 218 3.63 -1.23 17.62
CA SER A 218 4.92 -0.56 17.36
C SER A 218 6.07 -1.55 17.17
#